data_7cd3bdaf505158d61d7be1ce3ef97222
#
_entry.id   7cd3bdaf505158d61d7be1ce3ef97222
#
_cell.length_a   1.000
_cell.length_b   1.000
_cell.length_c   1.000
_cell.angle_alpha   90.00
_cell.angle_beta   90.00
_cell.angle_gamma   90.00
#
_symmetry.space_group_name_H-M   'P 1'
#
loop_
_entity.id
_entity.type
_entity.pdbx_description
1 polymer ?
#
loop_
_entity_poly.entity_id
_entity_poly.type
_entity_poly.pdbx_seq_one_letter_code
_entity_poly.pdbx_strand_id
1 'polypeptide(L)'
;LVLLKNYVSMSDQVEIVNTCQEFGMGPGGFYQPMERNREKLNLQMMCFGRNWDPQTKYDSKYRSDGSEAPPIPDQLISLAVTSIQDSQAYDDSMPSMDPDICVXTTGRLGLHQDRDESKSSLKRGLPVVSISVGDSAKFLYGNSKKVRRANEVLLESGDVLIFGGKSRHVYHGVTNIIPNSSPLSLLQQTMLRPGRLNLTFREY
;
A
#
# COMPACT_ATOMS: atom_id res chain seq x y z
N LEU A 1 2.06 14.11 6.95
CA LEU A 1 2.26 13.27 5.76
C LEU A 1 3.68 13.50 5.26
N VAL A 2 4.46 12.43 5.10
CA VAL A 2 5.88 12.48 4.72
C VAL A 2 6.09 11.64 3.46
N LEU A 3 6.83 12.17 2.50
CA LEU A 3 7.24 11.46 1.28
C LEU A 3 8.76 11.30 1.30
N LEU A 4 9.22 10.05 1.37
CA LEU A 4 10.63 9.69 1.28
C LEU A 4 10.90 9.27 -0.18
N LYS A 5 11.57 10.15 -0.93
CA LYS A 5 11.85 9.94 -2.36
C LYS A 5 13.03 8.97 -2.53
N ASN A 6 12.88 8.04 -3.49
CA ASN A 6 13.93 7.08 -3.87
C ASN A 6 14.51 6.35 -2.64
N TYR A 7 13.62 5.97 -1.72
CA TYR A 7 14.00 5.43 -0.42
C TYR A 7 14.37 3.96 -0.48
N VAL A 8 13.61 3.17 -1.26
CA VAL A 8 13.80 1.72 -1.37
C VAL A 8 14.88 1.45 -2.41
N SER A 9 15.93 0.76 -2.02
CA SER A 9 17.04 0.42 -2.93
C SER A 9 16.54 -0.44 -4.11
N MET A 10 17.29 -0.44 -5.22
CA MET A 10 16.92 -1.27 -6.38
C MET A 10 16.90 -2.75 -6.02
N SER A 11 17.84 -3.21 -5.18
CA SER A 11 17.86 -4.62 -4.75
C SER A 11 16.61 -4.96 -3.93
N ASP A 12 16.16 -4.05 -3.05
CA ASP A 12 14.94 -4.29 -2.27
C ASP A 12 13.69 -4.26 -3.16
N GLN A 13 13.67 -3.37 -4.17
CA GLN A 13 12.56 -3.33 -5.13
C GLN A 13 12.46 -4.66 -5.90
N VAL A 14 13.60 -5.20 -6.34
CA VAL A 14 13.67 -6.51 -7.02
C VAL A 14 13.12 -7.59 -6.09
N GLU A 15 13.53 -7.59 -4.83
CA GLU A 15 13.07 -8.58 -3.85
C GLU A 15 11.57 -8.46 -3.59
N ILE A 16 11.05 -7.23 -3.50
CA ILE A 16 9.60 -7.00 -3.35
C ILE A 16 8.85 -7.64 -4.54
N VAL A 17 9.29 -7.39 -5.77
CA VAL A 17 8.63 -7.94 -6.96
C VAL A 17 8.67 -9.48 -6.92
N ASN A 18 9.84 -10.06 -6.63
CA ASN A 18 9.99 -11.52 -6.59
C ASN A 18 9.09 -12.14 -5.51
N THR A 19 9.03 -11.54 -4.32
CA THR A 19 8.14 -11.97 -3.24
C THR A 19 6.67 -11.93 -3.67
N CYS A 20 6.27 -10.83 -4.30
CA CYS A 20 4.88 -10.69 -4.77
C CYS A 20 4.55 -11.70 -5.89
N GLN A 21 5.52 -12.06 -6.73
CA GLN A 21 5.32 -13.08 -7.76
C GLN A 21 5.22 -14.47 -7.13
N GLU A 22 6.08 -14.79 -6.17
CA GLU A 22 6.08 -16.08 -5.48
C GLU A 22 4.74 -16.36 -4.81
N PHE A 23 4.25 -15.41 -4.01
CA PHE A 23 3.00 -15.56 -3.27
C PHE A 23 1.77 -15.28 -4.13
N GLY A 24 1.92 -14.48 -5.17
CA GLY A 24 0.80 -13.98 -5.96
C GLY A 24 0.05 -15.05 -6.76
N MET A 25 0.72 -16.15 -7.09
CA MET A 25 0.12 -17.26 -7.85
C MET A 25 -0.38 -18.40 -6.97
N GLY A 26 -0.10 -18.36 -5.67
CA GLY A 26 -0.46 -19.42 -4.73
C GLY A 26 -1.78 -19.17 -4.00
N PRO A 27 -2.13 -20.06 -3.05
CA PRO A 27 -3.28 -19.82 -2.17
C PRO A 27 -3.10 -18.50 -1.41
N GLY A 28 -4.15 -17.69 -1.36
CA GLY A 28 -4.06 -16.35 -0.76
C GLY A 28 -3.43 -15.30 -1.67
N GLY A 29 -3.10 -15.66 -2.93
CA GLY A 29 -2.47 -14.75 -3.90
C GLY A 29 -3.41 -13.71 -4.49
N PHE A 30 -2.99 -13.10 -5.60
CA PHE A 30 -3.73 -11.99 -6.21
C PHE A 30 -5.14 -12.40 -6.65
N TYR A 31 -6.11 -11.54 -6.35
CA TYR A 31 -7.50 -11.67 -6.75
C TYR A 31 -8.08 -10.29 -7.05
N GLN A 32 -9.21 -10.25 -7.74
CA GLN A 32 -9.92 -9.00 -8.00
C GLN A 32 -11.00 -8.81 -6.92
N PRO A 33 -10.82 -7.84 -6.01
CA PRO A 33 -11.79 -7.66 -4.92
C PRO A 33 -13.09 -7.02 -5.40
N MET A 34 -14.15 -7.22 -4.63
CA MET A 34 -15.47 -6.62 -4.88
C MET A 34 -15.80 -5.58 -3.81
N GLU A 35 -16.57 -4.59 -4.18
CA GLU A 35 -17.18 -3.65 -3.23
C GLU A 35 -18.44 -4.28 -2.60
N ARG A 36 -18.99 -3.59 -1.58
CA ARG A 36 -20.24 -4.01 -0.92
C ARG A 36 -21.41 -4.17 -1.90
N ASN A 37 -21.44 -3.36 -2.95
CA ASN A 37 -22.49 -3.42 -3.99
C ASN A 37 -22.25 -4.54 -5.02
N ARG A 38 -21.24 -5.41 -4.78
CA ARG A 38 -20.82 -6.51 -5.65
C ARG A 38 -20.18 -6.08 -6.98
N GLU A 39 -19.84 -4.81 -7.12
CA GLU A 39 -19.04 -4.35 -8.27
C GLU A 39 -17.57 -4.70 -8.04
N LYS A 40 -16.89 -5.17 -9.08
CA LYS A 40 -15.46 -5.50 -9.01
C LYS A 40 -14.64 -4.20 -9.03
N LEU A 41 -13.69 -4.10 -8.13
CA LEU A 41 -12.73 -3.00 -8.16
C LEU A 41 -11.79 -3.16 -9.35
N ASN A 42 -11.36 -2.04 -9.92
CA ASN A 42 -10.49 -2.04 -11.11
C ASN A 42 -9.01 -2.15 -10.69
N LEU A 43 -8.72 -3.18 -9.89
CA LEU A 43 -7.37 -3.48 -9.40
C LEU A 43 -7.29 -4.97 -9.02
N GLN A 44 -6.07 -5.46 -8.91
CA GLN A 44 -5.81 -6.77 -8.29
C GLN A 44 -5.27 -6.52 -6.88
N MET A 45 -5.59 -7.40 -5.97
CA MET A 45 -5.22 -7.27 -4.55
C MET A 45 -4.70 -8.59 -4.02
N MET A 46 -3.72 -8.51 -3.13
CA MET A 46 -3.21 -9.63 -2.33
C MET A 46 -2.92 -9.09 -0.94
N CYS A 47 -3.06 -9.91 0.09
CA CYS A 47 -2.80 -9.50 1.46
C CYS A 47 -1.79 -10.42 2.12
N PHE A 48 -0.93 -9.85 2.95
CA PHE A 48 -0.12 -10.55 3.94
C PHE A 48 -0.62 -10.15 5.34
N GLY A 49 -0.56 -11.09 6.28
CA GLY A 49 -0.94 -10.89 7.67
C GLY A 49 -2.43 -11.03 7.89
N ARG A 50 -3.22 -10.08 7.39
CA ARG A 50 -4.69 -10.12 7.48
C ARG A 50 -5.32 -9.87 6.13
N ASN A 51 -6.38 -10.59 5.81
CA ASN A 51 -7.16 -10.38 4.59
C ASN A 51 -8.11 -9.21 4.75
N TRP A 52 -8.34 -8.50 3.65
CA TRP A 52 -9.36 -7.46 3.57
C TRP A 52 -10.62 -8.02 2.91
N ASP A 53 -11.77 -7.70 3.46
CA ASP A 53 -13.07 -8.08 2.92
C ASP A 53 -14.03 -6.88 3.07
N PRO A 54 -14.89 -6.60 2.07
CA PRO A 54 -15.75 -5.41 2.14
C PRO A 54 -16.77 -5.45 3.29
N GLN A 55 -17.08 -6.63 3.85
CA GLN A 55 -18.05 -6.77 4.95
C GLN A 55 -17.36 -6.82 6.32
N THR A 56 -16.32 -7.66 6.46
CA THR A 56 -15.65 -7.88 7.74
C THR A 56 -14.37 -7.06 7.91
N LYS A 57 -13.97 -6.34 6.88
CA LYS A 57 -12.75 -5.51 6.87
C LYS A 57 -11.51 -6.39 7.11
N TYR A 58 -10.72 -6.09 8.14
CA TYR A 58 -9.53 -6.87 8.52
C TYR A 58 -9.81 -7.82 9.69
N ASP A 59 -11.08 -8.03 10.08
CA ASP A 59 -11.41 -8.89 11.24
C ASP A 59 -11.02 -10.35 11.00
N SER A 60 -11.09 -10.82 9.75
CA SER A 60 -10.83 -12.22 9.44
C SER A 60 -9.43 -12.41 8.85
N LYS A 61 -8.78 -13.52 9.23
CA LYS A 61 -7.56 -13.99 8.56
C LYS A 61 -7.89 -14.67 7.22
N TYR A 62 -9.14 -15.08 7.01
CA TYR A 62 -9.55 -15.86 5.86
C TYR A 62 -10.37 -15.02 4.90
N ARG A 63 -10.13 -15.24 3.61
CA ARG A 63 -10.99 -14.72 2.54
C ARG A 63 -12.25 -15.57 2.42
N SER A 64 -13.22 -15.07 1.63
CA SER A 64 -14.46 -15.79 1.34
C SER A 64 -14.22 -17.14 0.66
N ASP A 65 -13.08 -17.32 -0.01
CA ASP A 65 -12.71 -18.60 -0.66
C ASP A 65 -12.02 -19.57 0.32
N GLY A 66 -11.86 -19.19 1.59
CA GLY A 66 -11.23 -20.00 2.63
C GLY A 66 -9.71 -19.89 2.70
N SER A 67 -9.08 -19.14 1.81
CA SER A 67 -7.63 -18.99 1.85
C SER A 67 -7.20 -18.03 2.97
N GLU A 68 -6.06 -18.34 3.61
CA GLU A 68 -5.48 -17.52 4.67
C GLU A 68 -4.42 -16.59 4.07
N ALA A 69 -4.32 -15.38 4.60
CA ALA A 69 -3.25 -14.46 4.22
C ALA A 69 -1.91 -15.02 4.71
N PRO A 70 -0.90 -15.16 3.84
CA PRO A 70 0.43 -15.54 4.30
C PRO A 70 0.98 -14.51 5.29
N PRO A 71 1.91 -14.89 6.18
CA PRO A 71 2.54 -13.92 7.08
C PRO A 71 3.31 -12.86 6.28
N ILE A 72 3.41 -11.65 6.84
CA ILE A 72 4.21 -10.60 6.20
C ILE A 72 5.69 -11.01 6.29
N PRO A 73 6.43 -11.05 5.18
CA PRO A 73 7.87 -11.33 5.24
C PRO A 73 8.61 -10.32 6.13
N ASP A 74 9.55 -10.81 6.95
CA ASP A 74 10.28 -10.01 7.94
C ASP A 74 10.97 -8.80 7.30
N GLN A 75 11.52 -8.96 6.10
CA GLN A 75 12.18 -7.87 5.38
C GLN A 75 11.22 -6.73 5.07
N LEU A 76 9.97 -7.06 4.71
CA LEU A 76 8.95 -6.05 4.42
C LEU A 76 8.51 -5.34 5.71
N ILE A 77 8.41 -6.06 6.83
CA ILE A 77 8.13 -5.46 8.14
C ILE A 77 9.26 -4.47 8.49
N SER A 78 10.51 -4.92 8.36
CA SER A 78 11.69 -4.09 8.68
C SER A 78 11.71 -2.81 7.85
N LEU A 79 11.44 -2.93 6.55
CA LEU A 79 11.41 -1.78 5.64
C LEU A 79 10.33 -0.78 6.05
N ALA A 80 9.14 -1.26 6.38
CA ALA A 80 8.04 -0.38 6.82
C ALA A 80 8.38 0.32 8.15
N VAL A 81 8.89 -0.43 9.14
CA VAL A 81 9.23 0.12 10.45
C VAL A 81 10.35 1.16 10.33
N THR A 82 11.42 0.85 9.57
CA THR A 82 12.53 1.78 9.36
C THR A 82 12.06 3.06 8.67
N SER A 83 11.18 2.94 7.67
CA SER A 83 10.67 4.13 6.98
C SER A 83 9.85 5.02 7.92
N ILE A 84 9.11 4.44 8.88
CA ILE A 84 8.40 5.23 9.89
C ILE A 84 9.41 5.98 10.78
N GLN A 85 10.44 5.28 11.27
CA GLN A 85 11.48 5.88 12.10
C GLN A 85 12.15 7.07 11.38
N ASP A 86 12.49 6.87 10.10
CA ASP A 86 13.10 7.93 9.31
C ASP A 86 12.12 9.10 9.05
N SER A 87 10.83 8.81 8.90
CA SER A 87 9.81 9.85 8.70
C SER A 87 9.64 10.74 9.95
N GLN A 88 9.95 10.21 11.14
CA GLN A 88 9.85 10.95 12.40
C GLN A 88 10.85 12.13 12.45
N ALA A 89 11.92 12.08 11.66
CA ALA A 89 12.82 13.23 11.51
C ALA A 89 12.15 14.42 10.81
N TYR A 90 11.11 14.17 10.03
CA TYR A 90 10.37 15.21 9.29
C TYR A 90 9.03 15.57 9.94
N ASP A 91 8.49 14.66 10.76
CA ASP A 91 7.23 14.86 11.47
C ASP A 91 7.30 14.10 12.79
N ASP A 92 7.71 14.81 13.84
CA ASP A 92 7.92 14.24 15.18
C ASP A 92 6.62 13.72 15.81
N SER A 93 5.48 14.09 15.25
CA SER A 93 4.17 13.60 15.73
C SER A 93 3.77 12.28 15.08
N MET A 94 4.60 11.71 14.16
CA MET A 94 4.32 10.45 13.49
C MET A 94 4.42 9.29 14.49
N PRO A 95 3.33 8.55 14.77
CA PRO A 95 3.40 7.43 15.71
C PRO A 95 4.21 6.26 15.14
N SER A 96 4.78 5.45 16.01
CA SER A 96 5.34 4.15 15.63
C SER A 96 4.22 3.13 15.44
N MET A 97 4.52 2.05 14.71
CA MET A 97 3.55 1.02 14.36
C MET A 97 4.26 -0.33 14.22
N ASP A 98 3.59 -1.40 14.64
CA ASP A 98 4.01 -2.79 14.39
C ASP A 98 3.09 -3.39 13.33
N PRO A 99 3.49 -3.39 12.05
CA PRO A 99 2.54 -3.77 10.99
C PRO A 99 2.15 -5.26 11.05
N ASP A 100 0.84 -5.50 11.06
CA ASP A 100 0.26 -6.85 10.94
C ASP A 100 -0.64 -6.97 9.70
N ILE A 101 -0.71 -5.93 8.88
CA ILE A 101 -1.43 -5.88 7.61
C ILE A 101 -0.47 -5.36 6.53
N CYS A 102 -0.39 -6.07 5.39
CA CYS A 102 0.24 -5.56 4.18
C CYS A 102 -0.64 -5.90 2.99
N VAL A 103 -1.06 -4.85 2.29
CA VAL A 103 -1.92 -5.02 1.11
C VAL A 103 -1.19 -4.58 -0.14
N UNK A 104 -0.96 -5.29 -1.27
CA UNK A 104 -0.45 -5.26 -2.29
C UNK A 104 -1.34 -5.07 -3.17
N THR A 105 -1.46 -4.01 -3.85
CA THR A 105 -2.40 -3.74 -4.94
C THR A 105 -1.70 -3.37 -6.24
N THR A 106 -2.40 -3.65 -7.34
CA THR A 106 -2.08 -3.08 -8.65
C THR A 106 -3.27 -2.24 -9.10
N GLY A 107 -3.04 -1.19 -9.87
CA GLY A 107 -4.14 -0.42 -10.44
C GLY A 107 -4.42 0.90 -9.74
N ARG A 108 -5.63 1.41 -9.94
CA ARG A 108 -6.04 2.74 -9.49
C ARG A 108 -7.15 2.64 -8.45
N LEU A 109 -7.17 3.60 -7.54
CA LEU A 109 -8.24 3.70 -6.54
C LEU A 109 -8.54 5.18 -6.31
N GLY A 110 -9.81 5.54 -6.40
CA GLY A 110 -10.27 6.92 -6.24
C GLY A 110 -10.09 7.44 -4.81
N LEU A 111 -10.38 8.72 -4.63
CA LEU A 111 -10.20 9.36 -3.31
C LEU A 111 -11.07 8.71 -2.24
N HIS A 112 -10.40 8.23 -1.20
CA HIS A 112 -11.00 7.54 -0.05
C HIS A 112 -10.21 7.86 1.21
N GLN A 113 -10.66 7.37 2.35
CA GLN A 113 -9.92 7.40 3.62
C GLN A 113 -9.77 5.95 4.08
N ASP A 114 -8.61 5.61 4.60
CA ASP A 114 -8.39 4.30 5.24
C ASP A 114 -9.04 4.31 6.63
N ARG A 115 -10.07 3.51 6.82
CA ARG A 115 -10.85 3.45 8.06
C ARG A 115 -11.30 2.03 8.41
N ASP A 116 -10.62 1.02 7.87
CA ASP A 116 -11.04 -0.37 8.03
C ASP A 116 -10.28 -1.10 9.13
N GLU A 117 -9.29 -0.44 9.74
CA GLU A 117 -8.53 -0.96 10.88
C GLU A 117 -9.34 -0.87 12.17
N SER A 118 -8.80 -1.40 13.26
CA SER A 118 -9.46 -1.36 14.57
C SER A 118 -9.71 0.08 15.04
N LYS A 119 -10.73 0.26 15.86
CA LYS A 119 -11.02 1.58 16.45
C LYS A 119 -9.85 2.12 17.27
N SER A 120 -9.09 1.21 17.91
CA SER A 120 -7.90 1.59 18.69
C SER A 120 -6.82 2.17 17.79
N SER A 121 -6.48 1.48 16.71
CA SER A 121 -5.44 1.92 15.76
C SER A 121 -5.81 3.26 15.11
N LEU A 122 -7.07 3.40 14.71
CA LEU A 122 -7.56 4.65 14.13
C LEU A 122 -7.50 5.80 15.13
N LYS A 123 -7.88 5.56 16.41
CA LYS A 123 -7.86 6.59 17.47
C LYS A 123 -6.41 7.02 17.79
N ARG A 124 -5.48 6.07 17.79
CA ARG A 124 -4.05 6.34 18.02
C ARG A 124 -3.40 7.04 16.82
N GLY A 125 -4.08 7.09 15.69
CA GLY A 125 -3.55 7.68 14.46
C GLY A 125 -2.38 6.89 13.88
N LEU A 126 -2.37 5.56 14.07
CA LEU A 126 -1.25 4.73 13.61
C LEU A 126 -1.03 4.90 12.11
N PRO A 127 0.21 4.96 11.64
CA PRO A 127 0.47 5.35 10.27
C PRO A 127 0.05 4.30 9.24
N VAL A 128 -0.11 4.77 8.02
CA VAL A 128 -0.14 3.95 6.82
C VAL A 128 1.18 4.20 6.09
N VAL A 129 1.90 3.14 5.76
CA VAL A 129 3.12 3.20 4.95
C VAL A 129 2.80 2.66 3.57
N SER A 130 3.06 3.44 2.54
CA SER A 130 2.76 3.09 1.15
C SER A 130 4.05 3.09 0.33
N ILE A 131 4.49 1.91 -0.12
CA ILE A 131 5.68 1.72 -0.95
C ILE A 131 5.24 1.57 -2.40
N SER A 132 5.84 2.36 -3.30
CA SER A 132 5.55 2.32 -4.73
C SER A 132 6.67 1.58 -5.47
N VAL A 133 6.31 0.63 -6.34
CA VAL A 133 7.26 -0.13 -7.16
C VAL A 133 6.68 -0.24 -8.58
N GLY A 134 7.53 -0.04 -9.59
CA GLY A 134 7.13 -0.12 -11.00
C GLY A 134 6.77 1.23 -11.59
N ASP A 135 5.65 1.31 -12.31
CA ASP A 135 5.24 2.54 -12.99
C ASP A 135 4.87 3.64 -12.01
N SER A 136 5.24 4.87 -12.38
CA SER A 136 4.95 6.08 -11.61
C SER A 136 3.45 6.36 -11.57
N ALA A 137 2.99 7.03 -10.52
CA ALA A 137 1.57 7.32 -10.35
C ALA A 137 1.33 8.73 -9.81
N LYS A 138 0.25 9.34 -10.25
CA LYS A 138 -0.25 10.60 -9.69
C LYS A 138 -1.08 10.27 -8.45
N PHE A 139 -0.59 10.69 -7.31
CA PHE A 139 -1.23 10.50 -6.02
C PHE A 139 -1.88 11.81 -5.61
N LEU A 140 -3.17 11.75 -5.34
CA LEU A 140 -3.94 12.91 -4.87
C LEU A 140 -4.20 12.78 -3.37
N TYR A 141 -4.14 13.91 -2.65
CA TYR A 141 -4.45 13.93 -1.23
C TYR A 141 -5.06 15.27 -0.82
N GLY A 142 -5.89 15.25 0.22
CA GLY A 142 -6.51 16.48 0.70
C GLY A 142 -7.55 16.25 1.78
N ASN A 143 -8.27 17.31 2.13
CA ASN A 143 -9.23 17.29 3.23
C ASN A 143 -10.66 16.93 2.79
N SER A 144 -10.86 16.58 1.52
CA SER A 144 -12.19 16.22 1.01
C SER A 144 -12.07 15.29 -0.20
N LYS A 145 -13.20 14.65 -0.56
CA LYS A 145 -13.28 13.78 -1.74
C LYS A 145 -13.27 14.54 -3.07
N LYS A 146 -13.17 15.88 -3.05
CA LYS A 146 -13.24 16.68 -4.29
C LYS A 146 -11.89 16.73 -4.99
N VAL A 147 -11.75 16.01 -6.10
CA VAL A 147 -10.49 15.89 -6.85
C VAL A 147 -9.91 17.29 -7.18
N ARG A 148 -10.74 18.24 -7.59
CA ARG A 148 -10.29 19.60 -7.95
C ARG A 148 -9.70 20.41 -6.78
N ARG A 149 -9.85 19.91 -5.55
CA ARG A 149 -9.31 20.53 -4.33
C ARG A 149 -8.17 19.72 -3.72
N ALA A 150 -7.79 18.63 -4.37
CA ALA A 150 -6.73 17.77 -3.88
C ALA A 150 -5.38 18.29 -4.32
N ASN A 151 -4.38 18.12 -3.46
CA ASN A 151 -2.99 18.28 -3.84
C ASN A 151 -2.55 17.06 -4.65
N GLU A 152 -1.57 17.23 -5.51
CA GLU A 152 -1.02 16.14 -6.32
C GLU A 152 0.47 15.98 -6.05
N VAL A 153 0.93 14.74 -5.98
CA VAL A 153 2.36 14.43 -5.92
C VAL A 153 2.61 13.21 -6.82
N LEU A 154 3.79 13.21 -7.47
CA LEU A 154 4.22 12.07 -8.27
C LEU A 154 4.91 11.06 -7.37
N LEU A 155 4.43 9.81 -7.40
CA LEU A 155 5.07 8.68 -6.74
C LEU A 155 5.79 7.86 -7.81
N GLU A 156 7.09 7.65 -7.60
CA GLU A 156 7.95 6.88 -8.50
C GLU A 156 8.38 5.57 -7.82
N SER A 157 8.92 4.66 -8.60
CA SER A 157 9.43 3.38 -8.07
C SER A 157 10.48 3.62 -6.99
N GLY A 158 10.30 3.01 -5.81
CA GLY A 158 11.19 3.19 -4.67
C GLY A 158 10.76 4.29 -3.70
N ASP A 159 9.72 5.06 -4.02
CA ASP A 159 9.20 6.08 -3.11
C ASP A 159 8.37 5.44 -1.99
N VAL A 160 8.48 6.01 -0.79
CA VAL A 160 7.66 5.62 0.37
C VAL A 160 6.89 6.83 0.86
N LEU A 161 5.57 6.70 0.90
CA LEU A 161 4.68 7.74 1.41
C LEU A 161 4.11 7.26 2.76
N ILE A 162 4.17 8.14 3.77
CA ILE A 162 3.73 7.81 5.13
C ILE A 162 2.74 8.87 5.60
N PHE A 163 1.57 8.45 6.07
CA PHE A 163 0.61 9.37 6.68
C PHE A 163 0.04 8.75 7.96
N GLY A 164 0.16 9.49 9.04
CA GLY A 164 -0.25 9.07 10.39
C GLY A 164 -0.43 10.29 11.27
N GLY A 165 -0.79 10.07 12.53
CA GLY A 165 -1.06 11.17 13.44
C GLY A 165 -2.07 12.14 12.86
N LYS A 166 -1.68 13.40 12.72
CA LYS A 166 -2.53 14.47 12.19
C LYS A 166 -2.98 14.23 10.75
N SER A 167 -2.20 13.49 9.95
CA SER A 167 -2.52 13.22 8.54
C SER A 167 -3.23 11.87 8.34
N ARG A 168 -3.52 11.12 9.41
CA ARG A 168 -4.04 9.75 9.31
C ARG A 168 -5.32 9.63 8.49
N HIS A 169 -6.17 10.62 8.56
CA HIS A 169 -7.49 10.58 7.91
C HIS A 169 -7.56 11.44 6.64
N VAL A 170 -6.41 11.71 6.02
CA VAL A 170 -6.39 12.46 4.75
C VAL A 170 -7.12 11.65 3.67
N TYR A 171 -7.94 12.32 2.86
CA TYR A 171 -8.49 11.72 1.64
C TYR A 171 -7.35 11.56 0.66
N HIS A 172 -7.24 10.38 0.07
CA HIS A 172 -6.14 10.10 -0.85
C HIS A 172 -6.55 9.06 -1.88
N GLY A 173 -5.78 9.00 -2.99
CA GLY A 173 -6.03 8.02 -4.02
C GLY A 173 -5.03 8.13 -5.18
N VAL A 174 -4.95 7.09 -5.98
CA VAL A 174 -4.16 7.06 -7.20
C VAL A 174 -5.12 7.13 -8.39
N THR A 175 -5.11 8.25 -9.08
CA THR A 175 -6.05 8.50 -10.18
C THR A 175 -5.45 8.21 -11.55
N ASN A 176 -4.12 8.24 -11.66
CA ASN A 176 -3.44 8.00 -12.93
C ASN A 176 -2.13 7.26 -12.70
N ILE A 177 -1.88 6.24 -13.52
CA ILE A 177 -0.60 5.53 -13.60
C ILE A 177 0.01 5.92 -14.94
N ILE A 178 1.29 6.31 -14.93
CA ILE A 178 2.02 6.72 -16.12
C ILE A 178 2.62 5.47 -16.74
N PRO A 179 2.10 4.99 -17.87
CA PRO A 179 2.56 3.71 -18.41
C PRO A 179 4.01 3.79 -18.89
N ASN A 180 4.72 2.69 -18.77
CA ASN A 180 6.10 2.53 -19.23
C ASN A 180 7.08 3.48 -18.54
N SER A 181 6.83 3.83 -17.28
CA SER A 181 7.72 4.69 -16.47
C SER A 181 8.49 3.92 -15.41
N SER A 182 8.38 2.60 -15.39
CA SER A 182 9.15 1.73 -14.49
C SER A 182 10.65 1.85 -14.77
N PRO A 183 11.52 1.82 -13.74
CA PRO A 183 12.95 1.80 -13.95
C PRO A 183 13.37 0.60 -14.82
N LEU A 184 14.18 0.86 -15.85
CA LEU A 184 14.63 -0.18 -16.76
C LEU A 184 15.38 -1.28 -16.00
N SER A 185 16.21 -0.91 -15.03
CA SER A 185 16.97 -1.87 -14.22
C SER A 185 16.05 -2.82 -13.44
N LEU A 186 14.88 -2.34 -12.98
CA LEU A 186 13.91 -3.19 -12.30
C LEU A 186 13.31 -4.22 -13.27
N LEU A 187 12.92 -3.74 -14.47
CA LEU A 187 12.34 -4.61 -15.50
C LEU A 187 13.33 -5.68 -16.00
N GLN A 188 14.62 -5.32 -16.08
CA GLN A 188 15.67 -6.25 -16.53
C GLN A 188 15.98 -7.34 -15.49
N GLN A 189 15.74 -7.06 -14.21
CA GLN A 189 16.07 -7.98 -13.12
C GLN A 189 14.88 -8.78 -12.61
N THR A 190 13.67 -8.45 -13.06
CA THR A 190 12.46 -9.12 -12.61
C THR A 190 11.56 -9.48 -13.78
N MET A 191 10.53 -10.26 -13.52
CA MET A 191 9.48 -10.56 -14.49
C MET A 191 8.28 -9.61 -14.33
N LEU A 192 8.51 -8.40 -13.77
CA LEU A 192 7.45 -7.43 -13.56
C LEU A 192 6.82 -7.03 -14.91
N ARG A 193 5.54 -7.25 -15.03
CA ARG A 193 4.77 -6.79 -16.19
C ARG A 193 4.58 -5.28 -16.08
N PRO A 194 4.44 -4.57 -17.21
CA PRO A 194 4.20 -3.12 -17.16
C PRO A 194 3.02 -2.80 -16.22
N GLY A 195 3.23 -1.83 -15.35
CA GLY A 195 2.24 -1.44 -14.38
C GLY A 195 2.87 -1.05 -13.04
N ARG A 196 2.01 -0.77 -12.09
CA ARG A 196 2.41 -0.32 -10.75
C ARG A 196 2.01 -1.35 -9.71
N LEU A 197 2.93 -1.64 -8.83
CA LEU A 197 2.68 -2.41 -7.60
C LEU A 197 2.76 -1.44 -6.43
N ASN A 198 1.82 -1.52 -5.51
CA ASN A 198 1.81 -0.72 -4.30
C ASN A 198 1.65 -1.63 -3.09
N LEU A 199 2.53 -1.47 -2.11
CA LEU A 199 2.43 -2.19 -0.83
C LEU A 199 2.03 -1.18 0.24
N THR A 200 0.95 -1.46 0.95
CA THR A 200 0.44 -0.58 1.99
C THR A 200 0.42 -1.33 3.32
N PHE A 201 1.16 -0.82 4.30
CA PHE A 201 1.31 -1.45 5.63
C PHE A 201 0.47 -0.69 6.65
N ARG A 202 -0.14 -1.46 7.57
CA ARG A 202 -1.00 -0.93 8.65
C ARG A 202 -0.90 -1.85 9.87
N GLU A 203 -1.37 -1.37 11.00
CA GLU A 203 -1.60 -2.14 12.23
C GLU A 203 -3.09 -2.16 12.52
N TYR A 204 -3.65 -3.38 12.80
CA TYR A 204 -5.07 -3.55 13.11
C TYR A 204 -5.45 -3.10 14.51
#